data_5a240f32ae40d046cc6e6432aa8fe239
#
_entry.id   5a240f32ae40d046cc6e6432aa8fe239
#
_cell.length_a   1.000
_cell.length_b   1.000
_cell.length_c   1.000
_cell.angle_alpha   90.00
_cell.angle_beta   90.00
_cell.angle_gamma   90.00
#
_symmetry.space_group_name_H-M   'P 1'
#
loop_
_entity.id
_entity.type
_entity.pdbx_description
1 polymer ?
#
loop_
_entity_poly.entity_id
_entity_poly.type
_entity_poly.pdbx_seq_one_letter_code
_entity_poly.pdbx_strand_id
1 'polypeptide(L)'
;MHARVNPAGSAAGTDPSAARSAYYERIARLNLKPLWEVLAALVPPAPVTDAVPALWRWQDTQPLLMESGRLITAREAERRVLILENPGLAGQFTCTPTIYAGLQLILPGEVAPAHRHTQSALRFVVDGEGAYTAVDGERVTMSPGDFIVTPMWTWHDHGNPGGEPVIWLDGLDIQVVRLLGAQFRDGHDSDSQSVARPEGDALARYGSNMLPDGFAPRNGVTPIFSYPYRQSRAALFALKEGPRHRCHGVKMRYVNPATGGAPMPTIGTFLQLLPAGFSGAPYRSTDAAVFSVVEGSVRVELDDRRIDAGPKDQFVIPSWYRYRLHAAEDTVLFSFSDRPIQLALHLWREHEGDA
;
A
#
# COMPACT_ATOMS: atom_id res chain seq x y z
N MET A 1 -20.08 -60.03 -55.70
CA MET A 1 -19.30 -60.76 -54.68
C MET A 1 -18.70 -59.71 -53.73
N HIS A 2 -19.48 -59.35 -52.68
CA HIS A 2 -19.03 -58.40 -51.72
C HIS A 2 -18.52 -59.10 -50.46
N ALA A 3 -17.22 -59.02 -50.21
CA ALA A 3 -16.60 -59.56 -49.00
C ALA A 3 -16.97 -58.66 -47.81
N ARG A 4 -17.64 -59.24 -46.82
CA ARG A 4 -17.82 -58.56 -45.48
C ARG A 4 -16.55 -58.64 -44.74
N VAL A 5 -15.99 -57.46 -44.40
CA VAL A 5 -14.87 -57.30 -43.42
C VAL A 5 -15.51 -57.40 -42.05
N ASN A 6 -15.10 -58.39 -41.28
CA ASN A 6 -15.40 -58.49 -39.83
C ASN A 6 -14.70 -57.37 -39.05
N PRO A 7 -15.36 -56.66 -38.13
CA PRO A 7 -14.67 -55.76 -37.24
C PRO A 7 -13.94 -56.58 -36.18
N ALA A 8 -12.66 -56.35 -36.12
CA ALA A 8 -11.72 -56.88 -35.12
C ALA A 8 -12.16 -56.55 -33.68
N GLY A 9 -11.82 -57.46 -32.80
CA GLY A 9 -12.27 -57.61 -31.44
C GLY A 9 -12.24 -56.34 -30.58
N SER A 10 -13.22 -56.26 -29.70
CA SER A 10 -13.28 -55.31 -28.59
C SER A 10 -12.07 -55.50 -27.66
N ALA A 11 -11.12 -54.59 -27.71
CA ALA A 11 -10.16 -54.42 -26.63
C ALA A 11 -10.98 -54.16 -25.36
N ALA A 12 -10.73 -54.90 -24.29
CA ALA A 12 -11.33 -54.70 -22.98
C ALA A 12 -11.19 -53.22 -22.59
N GLY A 13 -12.32 -52.52 -22.56
CA GLY A 13 -12.36 -51.09 -22.26
C GLY A 13 -11.88 -50.86 -20.83
N THR A 14 -10.67 -50.36 -20.68
CA THR A 14 -10.27 -49.75 -19.44
C THR A 14 -11.23 -48.63 -19.12
N ASP A 15 -11.83 -48.65 -17.92
CA ASP A 15 -12.72 -47.59 -17.46
C ASP A 15 -12.04 -46.24 -17.74
N PRO A 16 -12.65 -45.32 -18.52
CA PRO A 16 -12.04 -44.02 -18.83
C PRO A 16 -11.64 -43.21 -17.58
N SER A 17 -12.34 -43.43 -16.46
CA SER A 17 -12.02 -42.84 -15.16
C SER A 17 -10.71 -43.39 -14.58
N ALA A 18 -10.56 -44.72 -14.60
CA ALA A 18 -9.34 -45.38 -14.12
C ALA A 18 -8.11 -45.02 -14.99
N ALA A 19 -8.27 -44.94 -16.29
CA ALA A 19 -7.21 -44.52 -17.20
C ALA A 19 -6.76 -43.09 -16.97
N ARG A 20 -7.71 -42.16 -16.72
CA ARG A 20 -7.41 -40.77 -16.36
C ARG A 20 -6.69 -40.66 -15.03
N SER A 21 -7.12 -41.35 -14.00
CA SER A 21 -6.46 -41.38 -12.69
C SER A 21 -5.02 -41.87 -12.82
N ALA A 22 -4.78 -42.99 -13.49
CA ALA A 22 -3.46 -43.52 -13.74
C ALA A 22 -2.55 -42.56 -14.55
N TYR A 23 -3.14 -41.81 -15.50
CA TYR A 23 -2.43 -40.75 -16.22
C TYR A 23 -2.01 -39.62 -15.28
N TYR A 24 -2.92 -39.12 -14.41
CA TYR A 24 -2.62 -38.05 -13.46
C TYR A 24 -1.55 -38.47 -12.45
N GLU A 25 -1.54 -39.70 -11.98
CA GLU A 25 -0.46 -40.22 -11.14
C GLU A 25 0.89 -40.20 -11.86
N ARG A 26 0.96 -40.58 -13.13
CA ARG A 26 2.22 -40.56 -13.88
C ARG A 26 2.76 -39.16 -14.08
N ILE A 27 1.91 -38.19 -14.48
CA ILE A 27 2.36 -36.80 -14.68
C ILE A 27 2.72 -36.15 -13.35
N ALA A 28 2.04 -36.47 -12.24
CA ALA A 28 2.36 -35.94 -10.92
C ALA A 28 3.77 -36.33 -10.44
N ARG A 29 4.25 -37.56 -10.77
CA ARG A 29 5.61 -38.01 -10.46
C ARG A 29 6.69 -37.18 -11.19
N LEU A 30 6.33 -36.52 -12.27
CA LEU A 30 7.18 -35.60 -13.04
C LEU A 30 6.92 -34.13 -12.69
N ASN A 31 6.21 -33.84 -11.58
CA ASN A 31 5.80 -32.48 -11.18
C ASN A 31 4.98 -31.76 -12.26
N LEU A 32 4.28 -32.48 -13.10
CA LEU A 32 3.36 -31.91 -14.09
C LEU A 32 1.94 -31.88 -13.53
N LYS A 33 1.22 -30.77 -13.82
CA LYS A 33 -0.19 -30.58 -13.45
C LYS A 33 -1.02 -30.34 -14.72
N PRO A 34 -2.20 -30.95 -14.85
CA PRO A 34 -3.07 -30.73 -15.99
C PRO A 34 -3.74 -29.35 -15.89
N LEU A 35 -3.44 -28.44 -16.83
CA LEU A 35 -3.98 -27.09 -16.82
C LEU A 35 -5.53 -27.09 -16.84
N TRP A 36 -6.15 -28.01 -17.58
CA TRP A 36 -7.61 -28.09 -17.70
C TRP A 36 -8.34 -28.42 -16.39
N GLU A 37 -7.68 -28.96 -15.40
CA GLU A 37 -8.26 -29.18 -14.06
C GLU A 37 -8.21 -27.92 -13.17
N VAL A 38 -7.34 -26.96 -13.48
CA VAL A 38 -7.09 -25.77 -12.65
C VAL A 38 -7.26 -24.45 -13.40
N LEU A 39 -7.60 -24.50 -14.69
CA LEU A 39 -7.67 -23.31 -15.55
C LEU A 39 -8.60 -22.23 -14.99
N ALA A 40 -9.79 -22.60 -14.52
CA ALA A 40 -10.76 -21.64 -13.98
C ALA A 40 -10.27 -20.94 -12.69
N ALA A 41 -9.42 -21.61 -11.91
CA ALA A 41 -8.81 -21.01 -10.72
C ALA A 41 -7.62 -20.12 -11.09
N LEU A 42 -6.84 -20.47 -12.13
CA LEU A 42 -5.70 -19.67 -12.59
C LEU A 42 -6.09 -18.45 -13.41
N VAL A 43 -7.18 -18.53 -14.16
CA VAL A 43 -7.68 -17.45 -15.02
C VAL A 43 -9.19 -17.27 -14.76
N PRO A 44 -9.55 -16.68 -13.62
CA PRO A 44 -10.94 -16.46 -13.25
C PRO A 44 -11.59 -15.39 -14.16
N PRO A 45 -12.94 -15.39 -14.33
CA PRO A 45 -13.64 -14.43 -15.17
C PRO A 45 -13.72 -13.01 -14.60
N ALA A 46 -13.37 -12.84 -13.32
CA ALA A 46 -13.30 -11.55 -12.62
C ALA A 46 -12.13 -11.55 -11.64
N PRO A 47 -11.62 -10.38 -11.23
CA PRO A 47 -10.60 -10.29 -10.18
C PRO A 47 -11.03 -10.99 -8.89
N VAL A 48 -10.14 -11.79 -8.32
CA VAL A 48 -10.35 -12.53 -7.06
C VAL A 48 -9.24 -12.17 -6.08
N THR A 49 -9.60 -11.99 -4.81
CA THR A 49 -8.66 -11.76 -3.73
C THR A 49 -9.14 -12.44 -2.46
N ASP A 50 -8.21 -12.98 -1.67
CA ASP A 50 -8.49 -13.52 -0.33
C ASP A 50 -8.55 -12.40 0.73
N ALA A 51 -8.02 -11.21 0.41
CA ALA A 51 -8.13 -10.06 1.30
C ALA A 51 -9.58 -9.63 1.49
N VAL A 52 -9.92 -9.24 2.71
CA VAL A 52 -11.26 -8.77 3.07
C VAL A 52 -11.22 -7.32 3.54
N PRO A 53 -12.30 -6.54 3.40
CA PRO A 53 -12.38 -5.21 4.00
C PRO A 53 -12.18 -5.30 5.52
N ALA A 54 -11.29 -4.48 6.06
CA ALA A 54 -10.96 -4.47 7.47
C ALA A 54 -10.77 -3.03 7.99
N LEU A 55 -11.00 -2.85 9.29
CA LEU A 55 -10.88 -1.60 10.02
C LEU A 55 -10.03 -1.83 11.27
N TRP A 56 -9.03 -0.99 11.47
CA TRP A 56 -8.23 -0.89 12.68
C TRP A 56 -8.54 0.44 13.35
N ARG A 57 -9.26 0.39 14.47
CA ARG A 57 -9.68 1.59 15.20
C ARG A 57 -8.50 2.15 15.99
N TRP A 58 -8.30 3.45 15.89
CA TRP A 58 -7.25 4.15 16.64
C TRP A 58 -7.36 3.92 18.14
N GLN A 59 -8.56 3.99 18.68
CA GLN A 59 -8.82 3.75 20.11
C GLN A 59 -8.38 2.37 20.60
N ASP A 60 -8.30 1.37 19.71
CA ASP A 60 -7.89 0.01 20.05
C ASP A 60 -6.39 -0.22 19.78
N THR A 61 -5.85 0.37 18.69
CA THR A 61 -4.48 0.15 18.26
C THR A 61 -3.47 1.01 19.01
N GLN A 62 -3.80 2.27 19.29
CA GLN A 62 -2.89 3.22 19.96
C GLN A 62 -2.47 2.75 21.35
N PRO A 63 -3.37 2.30 22.25
CA PRO A 63 -2.97 1.81 23.57
C PRO A 63 -2.03 0.61 23.50
N LEU A 64 -2.27 -0.33 22.57
CA LEU A 64 -1.43 -1.52 22.37
C LEU A 64 -0.05 -1.13 21.81
N LEU A 65 -0.01 -0.16 20.91
CA LEU A 65 1.23 0.35 20.36
C LEU A 65 2.05 1.06 21.46
N MET A 66 1.41 1.89 22.29
CA MET A 66 2.06 2.52 23.44
C MET A 66 2.54 1.49 24.48
N GLU A 67 1.79 0.41 24.68
CA GLU A 67 2.20 -0.69 25.54
C GLU A 67 3.45 -1.38 25.00
N SER A 68 3.55 -1.61 23.70
CA SER A 68 4.76 -2.17 23.09
C SER A 68 6.00 -1.32 23.37
N GLY A 69 5.85 0.02 23.47
CA GLY A 69 6.91 0.94 23.85
C GLY A 69 7.45 0.72 25.26
N ARG A 70 6.60 0.23 26.19
CA ARG A 70 7.02 -0.11 27.56
C ARG A 70 7.63 -1.51 27.69
N LEU A 71 7.25 -2.42 26.80
CA LEU A 71 7.63 -3.83 26.88
C LEU A 71 8.84 -4.20 26.04
N ILE A 72 9.01 -3.55 24.88
CA ILE A 72 10.02 -3.88 23.87
C ILE A 72 10.88 -2.65 23.62
N THR A 73 12.17 -2.75 23.82
CA THR A 73 13.09 -1.63 23.56
C THR A 73 13.22 -1.36 22.05
N ALA A 74 13.60 -0.13 21.68
CA ALA A 74 13.86 0.24 20.27
C ALA A 74 14.94 -0.68 19.65
N ARG A 75 15.94 -1.08 20.46
CA ARG A 75 17.04 -1.95 20.03
C ARG A 75 16.57 -3.38 19.72
N GLU A 76 15.69 -3.95 20.57
CA GLU A 76 15.13 -5.29 20.35
C GLU A 76 14.22 -5.34 19.12
N ALA A 77 13.40 -4.30 18.95
CA ALA A 77 12.45 -4.23 17.86
C ALA A 77 13.12 -3.87 16.51
N GLU A 78 14.29 -3.22 16.51
CA GLU A 78 14.85 -2.46 15.38
C GLU A 78 13.83 -1.45 14.81
N ARG A 79 12.61 -1.92 14.57
CA ARG A 79 11.42 -1.15 14.15
C ARG A 79 10.23 -1.62 14.97
N ARG A 80 9.72 -0.75 15.85
CA ARG A 80 8.55 -1.08 16.69
C ARG A 80 7.26 -0.84 15.92
N VAL A 81 6.82 -1.84 15.17
CA VAL A 81 5.68 -1.78 14.26
C VAL A 81 4.65 -2.83 14.62
N LEU A 82 3.38 -2.44 14.71
CA LEU A 82 2.24 -3.37 14.69
C LEU A 82 1.72 -3.46 13.25
N ILE A 83 1.84 -4.65 12.67
CA ILE A 83 1.40 -4.91 11.30
C ILE A 83 -0.12 -4.90 11.24
N LEU A 84 -0.70 -4.17 10.30
CA LEU A 84 -2.12 -4.21 9.98
C LEU A 84 -2.40 -5.43 9.10
N GLU A 85 -2.40 -6.61 9.72
CA GLU A 85 -2.58 -7.87 9.00
C GLU A 85 -4.03 -8.05 8.59
N ASN A 86 -4.26 -8.31 7.32
CA ASN A 86 -5.61 -8.52 6.81
C ASN A 86 -6.18 -9.87 7.31
N PRO A 87 -7.40 -9.88 7.89
CA PRO A 87 -7.98 -11.13 8.40
C PRO A 87 -8.13 -12.25 7.35
N GLY A 88 -8.30 -11.90 6.07
CA GLY A 88 -8.34 -12.87 4.97
C GLY A 88 -6.96 -13.38 4.54
N LEU A 89 -5.88 -12.76 5.02
CA LEU A 89 -4.48 -13.09 4.69
C LEU A 89 -3.68 -13.47 5.95
N ALA A 90 -4.36 -14.02 6.96
CA ALA A 90 -3.74 -14.37 8.24
C ALA A 90 -2.47 -15.23 8.06
N GLY A 91 -1.38 -14.86 8.75
CA GLY A 91 -0.06 -15.50 8.68
C GLY A 91 0.78 -15.05 7.48
N GLN A 92 0.30 -14.10 6.65
CA GLN A 92 1.06 -13.56 5.52
C GLN A 92 1.73 -12.22 5.84
N PHE A 93 1.46 -11.63 7.01
CA PHE A 93 2.06 -10.38 7.50
C PHE A 93 1.86 -9.20 6.52
N THR A 94 0.66 -9.06 5.97
CA THR A 94 0.36 -8.06 4.94
C THR A 94 -1.06 -7.54 5.04
N CYS A 95 -1.26 -6.30 4.58
CA CYS A 95 -2.57 -5.64 4.55
C CYS A 95 -3.36 -5.99 3.27
N THR A 96 -2.66 -6.17 2.15
CA THR A 96 -3.23 -6.64 0.87
C THR A 96 -2.23 -7.60 0.22
N PRO A 97 -2.58 -8.33 -0.84
CA PRO A 97 -1.63 -9.21 -1.54
C PRO A 97 -0.34 -8.52 -2.02
N THR A 98 -0.33 -7.20 -2.15
CA THR A 98 0.76 -6.41 -2.73
C THR A 98 1.36 -5.39 -1.76
N ILE A 99 0.59 -4.96 -0.74
CA ILE A 99 0.96 -3.84 0.14
C ILE A 99 1.03 -4.29 1.59
N TYR A 100 2.18 -4.10 2.20
CA TYR A 100 2.37 -4.10 3.64
C TYR A 100 1.92 -2.76 4.22
N ALA A 101 1.24 -2.79 5.37
CA ALA A 101 0.93 -1.62 6.18
C ALA A 101 1.13 -1.91 7.67
N GLY A 102 1.59 -0.93 8.42
CA GLY A 102 1.79 -1.07 9.87
C GLY A 102 1.89 0.27 10.58
N LEU A 103 1.55 0.30 11.87
CA LEU A 103 1.70 1.46 12.73
C LEU A 103 3.03 1.36 13.48
N GLN A 104 3.93 2.31 13.26
CA GLN A 104 5.23 2.38 13.92
C GLN A 104 5.23 3.44 15.01
N LEU A 105 5.83 3.11 16.15
CA LEU A 105 6.03 3.98 17.29
C LEU A 105 7.53 4.28 17.49
N ILE A 106 7.85 5.55 17.72
CA ILE A 106 9.15 5.99 18.25
C ILE A 106 8.93 6.87 19.48
N LEU A 107 9.57 6.49 20.58
CA LEU A 107 9.50 7.23 21.85
C LEU A 107 10.57 8.35 21.90
N PRO A 108 10.40 9.36 22.78
CA PRO A 108 11.42 10.36 23.03
C PRO A 108 12.80 9.77 23.30
N GLY A 109 13.84 10.30 22.64
CA GLY A 109 15.22 9.85 22.77
C GLY A 109 15.59 8.58 22.00
N GLU A 110 14.63 7.90 21.37
CA GLU A 110 14.90 6.68 20.59
C GLU A 110 15.48 7.00 19.21
N VAL A 111 16.34 6.08 18.74
CA VAL A 111 16.84 6.03 17.36
C VAL A 111 16.59 4.64 16.81
N ALA A 112 15.99 4.57 15.63
CA ALA A 112 15.85 3.36 14.85
C ALA A 112 16.98 3.29 13.82
N PRO A 113 17.85 2.24 13.87
CA PRO A 113 19.15 2.24 13.21
C PRO A 113 19.11 2.44 11.69
N ALA A 114 20.16 3.09 11.16
CA ALA A 114 20.32 3.33 9.74
C ALA A 114 20.47 2.03 8.96
N HIS A 115 19.73 1.93 7.85
CA HIS A 115 19.81 0.82 6.91
C HIS A 115 19.29 1.25 5.53
N ARG A 116 19.40 0.37 4.55
CA ARG A 116 18.72 0.49 3.26
C ARG A 116 18.15 -0.86 2.84
N HIS A 117 17.10 -0.83 2.06
CA HIS A 117 16.44 -2.02 1.53
C HIS A 117 15.91 -1.80 0.12
N THR A 118 15.62 -2.89 -0.58
CA THR A 118 15.13 -2.86 -1.96
C THR A 118 13.69 -2.41 -2.08
N GLN A 119 12.92 -2.45 -1.00
CA GLN A 119 11.55 -1.97 -0.96
C GLN A 119 11.50 -0.44 -0.98
N SER A 120 10.46 0.12 -1.63
CA SER A 120 10.03 1.50 -1.40
C SER A 120 9.18 1.57 -0.14
N ALA A 121 9.37 2.62 0.65
CA ALA A 121 8.59 2.85 1.86
C ALA A 121 7.99 4.25 1.89
N LEU A 122 6.77 4.33 2.36
CA LEU A 122 6.11 5.57 2.74
C LEU A 122 5.89 5.62 4.25
N ARG A 123 5.80 6.84 4.79
CA ARG A 123 5.33 7.12 6.15
C ARG A 123 4.29 8.21 6.09
N PHE A 124 3.16 7.97 6.71
CA PHE A 124 2.14 8.98 6.92
C PHE A 124 2.01 9.22 8.41
N VAL A 125 2.33 10.44 8.87
CA VAL A 125 2.34 10.77 10.30
C VAL A 125 0.91 10.83 10.83
N VAL A 126 0.58 9.93 11.76
CA VAL A 126 -0.77 9.80 12.33
C VAL A 126 -0.90 10.63 13.61
N ASP A 127 0.13 10.60 14.47
CA ASP A 127 0.09 11.25 15.79
C ASP A 127 1.49 11.64 16.27
N GLY A 128 1.56 12.74 17.04
CA GLY A 128 2.80 13.29 17.58
C GLY A 128 3.62 14.05 16.54
N GLU A 129 4.59 14.84 17.01
CA GLU A 129 5.46 15.67 16.17
C GLU A 129 6.89 15.72 16.70
N GLY A 130 7.85 16.16 15.85
CA GLY A 130 9.23 16.40 16.24
C GLY A 130 10.17 15.21 16.09
N ALA A 131 9.68 14.00 15.80
CA ALA A 131 10.53 12.94 15.30
C ALA A 131 10.99 13.26 13.87
N TYR A 132 12.06 12.60 13.41
CA TYR A 132 12.56 12.78 12.06
C TYR A 132 12.71 11.45 11.33
N THR A 133 12.66 11.51 10.00
CA THR A 133 13.24 10.53 9.11
C THR A 133 14.42 11.17 8.38
N ALA A 134 15.61 10.59 8.45
CA ALA A 134 16.71 10.98 7.60
C ALA A 134 16.74 10.10 6.36
N VAL A 135 16.84 10.69 5.17
CA VAL A 135 16.88 10.01 3.88
C VAL A 135 18.03 10.58 3.06
N ASP A 136 18.96 9.72 2.67
CA ASP A 136 20.09 10.07 1.79
C ASP A 136 20.81 11.37 2.20
N GLY A 137 21.08 11.50 3.51
CA GLY A 137 21.80 12.64 4.10
C GLY A 137 20.98 13.90 4.37
N GLU A 138 19.66 13.85 4.25
CA GLU A 138 18.75 14.95 4.63
C GLU A 138 17.78 14.50 5.72
N ARG A 139 17.65 15.27 6.80
CA ARG A 139 16.59 15.07 7.80
C ARG A 139 15.31 15.74 7.36
N VAL A 140 14.22 15.05 7.66
CA VAL A 140 12.86 15.56 7.48
C VAL A 140 12.15 15.42 8.83
N THR A 141 11.89 16.53 9.49
CA THR A 141 11.08 16.58 10.71
C THR A 141 9.62 16.28 10.38
N MET A 142 9.01 15.45 11.21
CA MET A 142 7.66 14.91 10.97
C MET A 142 6.62 15.67 11.80
N SER A 143 5.52 16.03 11.12
CA SER A 143 4.31 16.61 11.74
C SER A 143 3.06 15.84 11.32
N PRO A 144 1.98 15.83 12.11
CA PRO A 144 0.76 15.08 11.77
C PRO A 144 0.22 15.41 10.38
N GLY A 145 -0.07 14.36 9.61
CA GLY A 145 -0.55 14.45 8.23
C GLY A 145 0.55 14.56 7.18
N ASP A 146 1.82 14.73 7.54
CA ASP A 146 2.92 14.74 6.59
C ASP A 146 3.08 13.35 5.94
N PHE A 147 3.31 13.36 4.64
CA PHE A 147 3.66 12.19 3.86
C PHE A 147 5.16 12.21 3.53
N ILE A 148 5.89 11.19 3.98
CA ILE A 148 7.33 11.05 3.83
C ILE A 148 7.64 9.80 3.01
N VAL A 149 8.62 9.91 2.10
CA VAL A 149 9.05 8.82 1.22
C VAL A 149 10.47 8.42 1.55
N THR A 150 10.70 7.12 1.69
CA THR A 150 12.02 6.51 1.62
C THR A 150 12.09 5.74 0.30
N PRO A 151 12.76 6.28 -0.72
CA PRO A 151 12.91 5.58 -1.98
C PRO A 151 13.71 4.29 -1.82
N MET A 152 13.47 3.34 -2.72
CA MET A 152 14.23 2.08 -2.75
C MET A 152 15.74 2.33 -2.72
N TRP A 153 16.45 1.49 -1.97
CA TRP A 153 17.91 1.46 -1.91
C TRP A 153 18.57 2.77 -1.45
N THR A 154 17.83 3.63 -0.71
CA THR A 154 18.39 4.82 -0.06
C THR A 154 18.65 4.57 1.43
N TRP A 155 19.78 5.09 1.95
CA TRP A 155 20.06 5.07 3.37
C TRP A 155 19.02 5.88 4.12
N HIS A 156 18.49 5.32 5.20
CA HIS A 156 17.53 6.00 6.06
C HIS A 156 17.60 5.52 7.51
N ASP A 157 17.34 6.45 8.40
CA ASP A 157 17.16 6.22 9.84
C ASP A 157 16.05 7.10 10.38
N HIS A 158 15.64 6.82 11.62
CA HIS A 158 14.62 7.60 12.30
C HIS A 158 15.09 7.91 13.71
N GLY A 159 14.72 9.07 14.22
CA GLY A 159 14.96 9.43 15.60
C GLY A 159 13.90 10.36 16.13
N ASN A 160 13.74 10.37 17.44
CA ASN A 160 12.81 11.27 18.12
C ASN A 160 13.57 12.12 19.16
N PRO A 161 14.11 13.28 18.78
CA PRO A 161 14.70 14.22 19.72
C PRO A 161 13.66 15.03 20.50
N GLY A 162 12.38 14.91 20.16
CA GLY A 162 11.26 15.60 20.81
C GLY A 162 10.90 15.03 22.18
N GLY A 163 9.90 15.62 22.82
CA GLY A 163 9.40 15.21 24.15
C GLY A 163 8.19 14.29 24.14
N GLU A 164 7.58 14.05 22.97
CA GLU A 164 6.36 13.28 22.83
C GLU A 164 6.57 12.06 21.92
N PRO A 165 5.85 10.96 22.13
CA PRO A 165 5.84 9.82 21.22
C PRO A 165 5.33 10.24 19.84
N VAL A 166 5.90 9.66 18.78
CA VAL A 166 5.42 9.88 17.41
C VAL A 166 5.03 8.54 16.80
N ILE A 167 3.86 8.52 16.15
CA ILE A 167 3.30 7.34 15.50
C ILE A 167 2.99 7.67 14.04
N TRP A 168 3.42 6.80 13.14
CA TRP A 168 3.11 6.91 11.72
C TRP A 168 2.62 5.59 11.13
N LEU A 169 1.88 5.69 10.06
CA LEU A 169 1.47 4.56 9.22
C LEU A 169 2.55 4.32 8.17
N ASP A 170 3.19 3.17 8.23
CA ASP A 170 4.09 2.69 7.18
C ASP A 170 3.30 2.02 6.06
N GLY A 171 3.75 2.20 4.82
CA GLY A 171 3.31 1.44 3.65
C GLY A 171 4.53 1.02 2.83
N LEU A 172 4.65 -0.28 2.52
CA LEU A 172 5.75 -0.84 1.74
C LEU A 172 5.26 -1.83 0.69
N ASP A 173 6.06 -1.99 -0.36
CA ASP A 173 5.84 -2.96 -1.45
C ASP A 173 6.53 -4.32 -1.20
N ILE A 174 6.63 -4.73 0.07
CA ILE A 174 7.35 -5.95 0.50
C ILE A 174 6.92 -7.17 -0.33
N GLN A 175 5.62 -7.38 -0.49
CA GLN A 175 5.07 -8.56 -1.16
C GLN A 175 5.42 -8.58 -2.65
N VAL A 176 5.45 -7.42 -3.30
CA VAL A 176 5.82 -7.30 -4.72
C VAL A 176 7.31 -7.62 -4.90
N VAL A 177 8.16 -7.01 -4.10
CA VAL A 177 9.62 -7.24 -4.14
C VAL A 177 9.95 -8.70 -3.80
N ARG A 178 9.20 -9.29 -2.84
CA ARG A 178 9.31 -10.72 -2.49
C ARG A 178 8.88 -11.63 -3.63
N LEU A 179 7.77 -11.32 -4.30
CA LEU A 179 7.28 -12.09 -5.46
C LEU A 179 8.34 -12.15 -6.58
N LEU A 180 9.06 -11.05 -6.77
CA LEU A 180 10.14 -10.96 -7.77
C LEU A 180 11.47 -11.58 -7.31
N GLY A 181 11.56 -12.08 -6.07
CA GLY A 181 12.81 -12.64 -5.52
C GLY A 181 13.93 -11.61 -5.32
N ALA A 182 13.57 -10.32 -5.23
CA ALA A 182 14.53 -9.20 -5.24
C ALA A 182 14.70 -8.54 -3.85
N GLN A 183 14.26 -9.19 -2.77
CA GLN A 183 14.30 -8.61 -1.44
C GLN A 183 15.66 -8.79 -0.77
N PHE A 184 16.25 -7.71 -0.33
CA PHE A 184 17.43 -7.71 0.55
C PHE A 184 17.62 -6.35 1.23
N ARG A 185 18.46 -6.31 2.26
CA ARG A 185 18.81 -5.09 2.99
C ARG A 185 20.30 -5.06 3.33
N ASP A 186 20.83 -3.85 3.54
CA ASP A 186 22.13 -3.59 4.16
C ASP A 186 21.93 -2.82 5.48
N GLY A 187 22.68 -3.20 6.52
CA GLY A 187 22.87 -2.39 7.73
C GLY A 187 23.94 -1.32 7.50
N HIS A 188 23.80 -0.19 8.19
CA HIS A 188 24.82 0.85 8.22
C HIS A 188 25.76 0.61 9.40
N ASP A 189 27.03 1.07 9.32
CA ASP A 189 28.02 0.91 10.39
C ASP A 189 27.70 1.77 11.64
N SER A 190 26.80 2.75 11.51
CA SER A 190 26.35 3.64 12.58
C SER A 190 24.83 3.63 12.68
N ASP A 191 24.30 3.88 13.89
CA ASP A 191 22.84 3.96 14.11
C ASP A 191 22.18 5.11 13.33
N SER A 192 22.93 6.16 13.01
CA SER A 192 22.46 7.29 12.20
C SER A 192 23.42 7.58 11.07
N GLN A 193 22.87 7.91 9.90
CA GLN A 193 23.65 8.37 8.76
C GLN A 193 24.16 9.79 8.95
N SER A 194 25.23 10.16 8.24
CA SER A 194 25.71 11.54 8.20
C SER A 194 24.70 12.46 7.53
N VAL A 195 24.36 13.56 8.16
CA VAL A 195 23.52 14.62 7.57
C VAL A 195 24.44 15.52 6.72
N ALA A 196 24.27 15.44 5.41
CA ALA A 196 25.10 16.16 4.42
C ALA A 196 24.40 17.39 3.82
N ARG A 197 23.09 17.53 4.04
CA ARG A 197 22.24 18.59 3.49
C ARG A 197 21.37 19.20 4.59
N PRO A 198 21.06 20.50 4.52
CA PRO A 198 20.11 21.10 5.44
C PRO A 198 18.72 20.51 5.24
N GLU A 199 17.92 20.51 6.29
CA GLU A 199 16.52 20.11 6.22
C GLU A 199 15.74 20.98 5.23
N GLY A 200 14.91 20.33 4.38
CA GLY A 200 14.12 20.99 3.36
C GLY A 200 14.88 21.28 2.05
N ASP A 201 16.14 20.85 1.91
CA ASP A 201 16.92 21.04 0.66
C ASP A 201 16.23 20.40 -0.53
N ALA A 202 15.79 19.15 -0.41
CA ALA A 202 15.08 18.44 -1.47
C ALA A 202 13.75 19.13 -1.84
N LEU A 203 12.99 19.57 -0.83
CA LEU A 203 11.72 20.26 -1.05
C LEU A 203 11.95 21.63 -1.72
N ALA A 204 12.96 22.38 -1.31
CA ALA A 204 13.31 23.66 -1.90
C ALA A 204 13.73 23.52 -3.39
N ARG A 205 14.53 22.50 -3.71
CA ARG A 205 15.03 22.26 -5.08
C ARG A 205 13.98 21.74 -6.04
N TYR A 206 13.08 20.87 -5.57
CA TYR A 206 12.23 20.07 -6.45
C TYR A 206 10.73 20.25 -6.18
N GLY A 207 10.35 20.87 -5.06
CA GLY A 207 8.95 20.96 -4.62
C GLY A 207 8.21 22.23 -5.04
N SER A 208 8.87 23.16 -5.76
CA SER A 208 8.33 24.50 -6.07
C SER A 208 8.08 24.72 -7.57
N ASN A 209 7.64 23.69 -8.28
CA ASN A 209 7.40 23.72 -9.73
C ASN A 209 8.64 24.06 -10.58
N MET A 210 9.83 23.92 -10.01
CA MET A 210 11.11 24.14 -10.66
C MET A 210 12.03 22.95 -10.39
N LEU A 211 12.92 22.69 -11.34
CA LEU A 211 14.02 21.73 -11.20
C LEU A 211 15.35 22.48 -11.40
N PRO A 212 16.42 22.09 -10.70
CA PRO A 212 17.74 22.62 -10.98
C PRO A 212 18.10 22.41 -12.45
N ASP A 213 18.72 23.40 -13.09
CA ASP A 213 19.20 23.28 -14.46
C ASP A 213 20.21 22.11 -14.55
N GLY A 214 20.06 21.27 -15.58
CA GLY A 214 20.86 20.06 -15.74
C GLY A 214 20.47 18.88 -14.84
N PHE A 215 19.40 18.97 -14.01
CA PHE A 215 18.91 17.83 -13.24
C PHE A 215 18.42 16.70 -14.15
N ALA A 216 18.94 15.51 -13.93
CA ALA A 216 18.48 14.28 -14.58
C ALA A 216 17.85 13.35 -13.55
N PRO A 217 16.57 12.90 -13.74
CA PRO A 217 15.92 11.96 -12.82
C PRO A 217 16.69 10.62 -12.80
N ARG A 218 16.82 10.05 -11.59
CA ARG A 218 17.44 8.73 -11.40
C ARG A 218 16.33 7.68 -11.28
N ASN A 219 16.27 6.74 -12.22
CA ASN A 219 15.47 5.49 -12.16
C ASN A 219 14.02 5.66 -11.65
N GLY A 220 13.33 6.74 -11.98
CA GLY A 220 11.97 6.99 -11.55
C GLY A 220 11.80 7.30 -10.05
N VAL A 221 12.89 7.41 -9.31
CA VAL A 221 12.89 7.74 -7.87
C VAL A 221 12.56 9.22 -7.70
N THR A 222 11.67 9.51 -6.75
CA THR A 222 11.36 10.90 -6.40
C THR A 222 12.58 11.58 -5.77
N PRO A 223 12.89 12.84 -6.18
CA PRO A 223 13.93 13.62 -5.51
C PRO A 223 13.44 14.33 -4.24
N ILE A 224 12.13 14.29 -3.93
CA ILE A 224 11.52 14.86 -2.72
C ILE A 224 11.28 13.74 -1.72
N PHE A 225 11.63 13.99 -0.45
CA PHE A 225 11.43 13.03 0.63
C PHE A 225 10.25 13.39 1.55
N SER A 226 9.72 14.60 1.45
CA SER A 226 8.59 15.07 2.25
C SER A 226 7.57 15.82 1.42
N TYR A 227 6.31 15.57 1.74
CA TYR A 227 5.15 16.28 1.22
C TYR A 227 4.36 16.84 2.42
N PRO A 228 4.62 18.10 2.83
CA PRO A 228 4.03 18.68 4.02
C PRO A 228 2.50 18.76 3.93
N TYR A 229 1.81 18.29 4.98
CA TYR A 229 0.34 18.26 5.03
C TYR A 229 -0.28 19.64 4.83
N ARG A 230 0.29 20.66 5.48
CA ARG A 230 -0.22 22.03 5.37
C ARG A 230 -0.34 22.50 3.91
N GLN A 231 0.64 22.15 3.06
CA GLN A 231 0.61 22.53 1.63
C GLN A 231 -0.40 21.67 0.87
N SER A 232 -0.38 20.37 1.09
CA SER A 232 -1.28 19.43 0.43
C SER A 232 -2.74 19.68 0.80
N ARG A 233 -3.02 19.96 2.08
CA ARG A 233 -4.35 20.33 2.58
C ARG A 233 -4.84 21.64 1.97
N ALA A 234 -4.00 22.68 1.92
CA ALA A 234 -4.37 23.96 1.34
C ALA A 234 -4.76 23.83 -0.14
N ALA A 235 -3.97 23.05 -0.92
CA ALA A 235 -4.29 22.77 -2.31
C ALA A 235 -5.62 22.00 -2.46
N LEU A 236 -5.85 20.98 -1.62
CA LEU A 236 -7.06 20.17 -1.62
C LEU A 236 -8.31 21.02 -1.32
N PHE A 237 -8.24 21.86 -0.28
CA PHE A 237 -9.36 22.73 0.12
C PHE A 237 -9.62 23.87 -0.87
N ALA A 238 -8.62 24.36 -1.60
CA ALA A 238 -8.81 25.34 -2.67
C ALA A 238 -9.69 24.79 -3.82
N LEU A 239 -9.75 23.45 -3.96
CA LEU A 239 -10.60 22.79 -4.97
C LEU A 239 -12.00 22.43 -4.45
N LYS A 240 -12.31 22.67 -3.17
CA LYS A 240 -13.54 22.23 -2.52
C LYS A 240 -14.82 22.66 -3.27
N GLU A 241 -14.85 23.88 -3.76
CA GLU A 241 -16.02 24.44 -4.47
C GLU A 241 -15.99 24.17 -5.99
N GLY A 242 -14.94 23.52 -6.48
CA GLY A 242 -14.79 23.17 -7.89
C GLY A 242 -15.52 21.88 -8.28
N PRO A 243 -15.30 21.40 -9.52
CA PRO A 243 -15.85 20.12 -9.99
C PRO A 243 -15.39 18.96 -9.08
N ARG A 244 -16.34 18.09 -8.73
CA ARG A 244 -16.12 16.95 -7.85
C ARG A 244 -16.32 15.63 -8.60
N HIS A 245 -15.48 14.67 -8.31
CA HIS A 245 -15.68 13.32 -8.80
C HIS A 245 -16.86 12.66 -8.07
N ARG A 246 -17.79 12.04 -8.81
CA ARG A 246 -19.03 11.48 -8.25
C ARG A 246 -18.79 10.39 -7.19
N CYS A 247 -17.68 9.63 -7.30
CA CYS A 247 -17.34 8.55 -6.35
C CYS A 247 -16.35 9.01 -5.28
N HIS A 248 -15.55 10.04 -5.54
CA HIS A 248 -14.38 10.36 -4.72
C HIS A 248 -14.36 11.78 -4.14
N GLY A 249 -15.33 12.65 -4.47
CA GLY A 249 -15.26 14.06 -4.08
C GLY A 249 -14.07 14.76 -4.75
N VAL A 250 -13.20 15.39 -3.99
CA VAL A 250 -11.95 15.96 -4.49
C VAL A 250 -10.80 15.03 -4.13
N LYS A 251 -10.21 14.36 -5.09
CA LYS A 251 -9.09 13.42 -4.88
C LYS A 251 -7.87 13.85 -5.69
N MET A 252 -6.77 14.06 -5.00
CA MET A 252 -5.49 14.43 -5.60
C MET A 252 -4.47 13.33 -5.38
N ARG A 253 -3.58 13.12 -6.34
CA ARG A 253 -2.44 12.22 -6.18
C ARG A 253 -1.19 13.02 -5.87
N TYR A 254 -0.35 12.49 -5.00
CA TYR A 254 1.02 12.97 -4.83
C TYR A 254 1.84 12.58 -6.06
N VAL A 255 2.75 13.44 -6.46
CA VAL A 255 3.55 13.23 -7.67
C VAL A 255 5.04 13.30 -7.41
N ASN A 256 5.80 12.55 -8.16
CA ASN A 256 7.23 12.76 -8.34
C ASN A 256 7.42 13.98 -9.26
N PRO A 257 7.97 15.09 -8.79
CA PRO A 257 8.09 16.31 -9.59
C PRO A 257 9.00 16.16 -10.81
N ALA A 258 9.90 15.19 -10.80
CA ALA A 258 10.80 14.94 -11.91
C ALA A 258 10.14 14.22 -13.10
N THR A 259 9.04 13.48 -12.86
CA THR A 259 8.41 12.63 -13.88
C THR A 259 6.91 12.88 -14.05
N GLY A 260 6.26 13.52 -13.07
CA GLY A 260 4.80 13.63 -13.00
C GLY A 260 4.09 12.31 -12.64
N GLY A 261 4.85 11.22 -12.46
CA GLY A 261 4.36 9.92 -12.01
C GLY A 261 4.16 9.84 -10.49
N ALA A 262 3.93 8.63 -9.97
CA ALA A 262 3.86 8.40 -8.53
C ALA A 262 5.22 8.64 -7.86
N PRO A 263 5.26 9.04 -6.58
CA PRO A 263 6.52 9.20 -5.84
C PRO A 263 7.32 7.91 -5.73
N MET A 264 6.64 6.78 -5.70
CA MET A 264 7.21 5.44 -5.72
C MET A 264 6.69 4.68 -6.95
N PRO A 265 7.51 3.90 -7.64
CA PRO A 265 7.09 3.20 -8.86
C PRO A 265 6.01 2.14 -8.60
N THR A 266 5.92 1.65 -7.37
CA THR A 266 5.05 0.55 -6.97
C THR A 266 3.81 0.98 -6.19
N ILE A 267 3.85 2.15 -5.53
CA ILE A 267 2.80 2.63 -4.64
C ILE A 267 2.35 4.03 -5.06
N GLY A 268 1.07 4.18 -5.36
CA GLY A 268 0.41 5.47 -5.55
C GLY A 268 -0.15 5.99 -4.23
N THR A 269 0.01 7.28 -3.99
CA THR A 269 -0.46 7.95 -2.77
C THR A 269 -1.39 9.09 -3.12
N PHE A 270 -2.45 9.26 -2.30
CA PHE A 270 -3.53 10.20 -2.58
C PHE A 270 -3.95 10.93 -1.31
N LEU A 271 -4.39 12.19 -1.48
CA LEU A 271 -5.13 12.94 -0.48
C LEU A 271 -6.52 13.27 -1.06
N GLN A 272 -7.57 13.07 -0.25
CA GLN A 272 -8.95 13.16 -0.71
C GLN A 272 -9.79 13.96 0.28
N LEU A 273 -10.60 14.89 -0.22
CA LEU A 273 -11.60 15.61 0.55
C LEU A 273 -13.00 15.14 0.11
N LEU A 274 -13.74 14.65 1.08
CA LEU A 274 -15.18 14.43 0.98
C LEU A 274 -15.85 15.65 1.64
N PRO A 275 -16.47 16.56 0.90
CA PRO A 275 -17.14 17.71 1.50
C PRO A 275 -18.33 17.28 2.38
N ALA A 276 -18.72 18.13 3.32
CA ALA A 276 -19.89 17.92 4.17
C ALA A 276 -21.13 17.53 3.36
N GLY A 277 -21.82 16.46 3.78
CA GLY A 277 -22.97 15.90 3.09
C GLY A 277 -22.64 15.07 1.83
N PHE A 278 -21.37 14.73 1.61
CA PHE A 278 -20.99 13.92 0.45
C PHE A 278 -21.60 12.53 0.52
N SER A 279 -22.21 12.11 -0.60
CA SER A 279 -22.73 10.76 -0.81
C SER A 279 -22.23 10.26 -2.18
N GLY A 280 -21.22 9.40 -2.15
CA GLY A 280 -20.54 8.92 -3.34
C GLY A 280 -21.34 7.91 -4.14
N ALA A 281 -21.16 7.90 -5.46
CA ALA A 281 -21.62 6.81 -6.32
C ALA A 281 -20.76 5.55 -6.09
N PRO A 282 -21.29 4.35 -6.42
CA PRO A 282 -20.53 3.11 -6.31
C PRO A 282 -19.26 3.12 -7.16
N TYR A 283 -18.21 2.54 -6.62
CA TYR A 283 -16.91 2.42 -7.29
C TYR A 283 -16.22 1.11 -6.92
N ARG A 284 -15.51 0.55 -7.85
CA ARG A 284 -14.54 -0.54 -7.63
C ARG A 284 -13.37 -0.41 -8.59
N SER A 285 -12.22 -0.90 -8.18
CA SER A 285 -11.02 -0.97 -9.03
C SER A 285 -10.19 -2.21 -8.71
N THR A 286 -9.28 -2.55 -9.60
CA THR A 286 -8.39 -3.71 -9.40
C THR A 286 -7.29 -3.43 -8.40
N ASP A 287 -6.93 -2.16 -8.14
CA ASP A 287 -5.99 -1.82 -7.08
C ASP A 287 -6.62 -1.97 -5.70
N ALA A 288 -5.85 -2.49 -4.75
CA ALA A 288 -6.22 -2.51 -3.34
C ALA A 288 -5.73 -1.23 -2.66
N ALA A 289 -6.55 -0.61 -1.82
CA ALA A 289 -6.22 0.66 -1.19
C ALA A 289 -6.30 0.59 0.34
N VAL A 290 -5.27 1.12 1.00
CA VAL A 290 -5.22 1.36 2.44
C VAL A 290 -5.52 2.84 2.68
N PHE A 291 -6.37 3.12 3.64
CA PHE A 291 -6.82 4.46 4.00
C PHE A 291 -6.48 4.80 5.45
N SER A 292 -6.18 6.06 5.69
CA SER A 292 -6.12 6.67 7.02
C SER A 292 -7.04 7.90 7.05
N VAL A 293 -7.91 7.99 8.07
CA VAL A 293 -8.76 9.16 8.28
C VAL A 293 -7.94 10.26 8.93
N VAL A 294 -7.74 11.36 8.22
CA VAL A 294 -6.92 12.49 8.68
C VAL A 294 -7.76 13.49 9.47
N GLU A 295 -8.90 13.90 8.90
CA GLU A 295 -9.85 14.82 9.50
C GLU A 295 -11.27 14.32 9.28
N GLY A 296 -12.19 14.58 10.21
CA GLY A 296 -13.58 14.20 10.13
C GLY A 296 -13.81 12.69 10.25
N SER A 297 -14.91 12.20 9.69
CA SER A 297 -15.31 10.81 9.74
C SER A 297 -15.93 10.35 8.43
N VAL A 298 -15.74 9.07 8.09
CA VAL A 298 -16.26 8.47 6.86
C VAL A 298 -17.06 7.21 7.14
N ARG A 299 -18.19 7.09 6.46
CA ARG A 299 -18.89 5.81 6.30
C ARG A 299 -18.55 5.23 4.95
N VAL A 300 -18.08 3.99 4.95
CA VAL A 300 -17.85 3.18 3.75
C VAL A 300 -18.93 2.12 3.67
N GLU A 301 -19.79 2.21 2.68
CA GLU A 301 -20.76 1.16 2.36
C GLU A 301 -20.11 0.19 1.36
N LEU A 302 -20.11 -1.09 1.69
CA LEU A 302 -19.73 -2.20 0.83
C LEU A 302 -20.97 -3.04 0.56
N ASP A 303 -20.92 -3.95 -0.41
CA ASP A 303 -22.11 -4.74 -0.79
C ASP A 303 -22.72 -5.55 0.38
N ASP A 304 -21.89 -6.04 1.30
CA ASP A 304 -22.29 -6.95 2.39
C ASP A 304 -22.10 -6.37 3.80
N ARG A 305 -21.46 -5.19 3.91
CA ARG A 305 -21.11 -4.62 5.20
C ARG A 305 -20.89 -3.11 5.14
N ARG A 306 -20.72 -2.52 6.33
CA ARG A 306 -20.41 -1.11 6.52
C ARG A 306 -19.19 -0.95 7.43
N ILE A 307 -18.36 0.03 7.11
CA ILE A 307 -17.27 0.53 7.95
C ILE A 307 -17.58 1.98 8.29
N ASP A 308 -17.64 2.30 9.58
CA ASP A 308 -17.68 3.67 10.08
C ASP A 308 -16.30 3.95 10.72
N ALA A 309 -15.52 4.84 10.10
CA ALA A 309 -14.16 5.19 10.52
C ALA A 309 -14.08 6.65 10.95
N GLY A 310 -13.46 6.90 12.10
CA GLY A 310 -13.20 8.22 12.67
C GLY A 310 -11.75 8.66 12.50
N PRO A 311 -11.36 9.82 13.05
CA PRO A 311 -10.02 10.36 12.94
C PRO A 311 -8.95 9.36 13.42
N LYS A 312 -7.87 9.24 12.66
CA LYS A 312 -6.74 8.34 12.90
C LYS A 312 -7.05 6.84 12.76
N ASP A 313 -8.29 6.44 12.42
CA ASP A 313 -8.59 5.05 12.05
C ASP A 313 -7.94 4.69 10.71
N GLN A 314 -7.53 3.43 10.56
CA GLN A 314 -7.05 2.87 9.30
C GLN A 314 -8.02 1.80 8.81
N PHE A 315 -8.27 1.78 7.50
CA PHE A 315 -9.08 0.74 6.89
C PHE A 315 -8.55 0.35 5.51
N VAL A 316 -8.92 -0.83 5.05
CA VAL A 316 -8.52 -1.35 3.73
C VAL A 316 -9.74 -1.71 2.91
N ILE A 317 -9.69 -1.35 1.64
CA ILE A 317 -10.62 -1.82 0.60
C ILE A 317 -9.80 -2.65 -0.38
N PRO A 318 -10.00 -3.99 -0.39
CA PRO A 318 -9.25 -4.87 -1.28
C PRO A 318 -9.68 -4.70 -2.74
N SER A 319 -8.89 -5.30 -3.65
CA SER A 319 -9.16 -5.34 -5.08
C SER A 319 -10.60 -5.76 -5.40
N TRP A 320 -11.23 -5.03 -6.29
CA TRP A 320 -12.54 -5.29 -6.90
C TRP A 320 -13.75 -5.26 -5.96
N TYR A 321 -13.57 -4.92 -4.65
CA TYR A 321 -14.69 -4.64 -3.76
C TYR A 321 -15.40 -3.37 -4.18
N ARG A 322 -16.73 -3.45 -4.35
CA ARG A 322 -17.57 -2.30 -4.64
C ARG A 322 -17.86 -1.55 -3.34
N TYR A 323 -17.66 -0.24 -3.37
CA TYR A 323 -17.88 0.61 -2.20
C TYR A 323 -18.42 1.98 -2.57
N ARG A 324 -19.01 2.65 -1.57
CA ARG A 324 -19.41 4.06 -1.61
C ARG A 324 -18.85 4.76 -0.38
N LEU A 325 -18.47 6.02 -0.54
CA LEU A 325 -18.00 6.86 0.57
C LEU A 325 -19.06 7.90 0.92
N HIS A 326 -19.32 8.07 2.22
CA HIS A 326 -20.25 9.07 2.74
C HIS A 326 -19.56 9.85 3.86
N ALA A 327 -19.76 11.17 3.87
CA ALA A 327 -19.24 12.05 4.90
C ALA A 327 -20.31 13.06 5.33
N ALA A 328 -20.61 13.13 6.62
CA ALA A 328 -21.56 14.11 7.18
C ALA A 328 -20.92 15.49 7.33
N GLU A 329 -19.61 15.54 7.51
CA GLU A 329 -18.77 16.72 7.67
C GLU A 329 -17.61 16.69 6.66
N ASP A 330 -16.86 17.78 6.52
CA ASP A 330 -15.64 17.79 5.70
C ASP A 330 -14.68 16.72 6.24
N THR A 331 -14.36 15.75 5.41
CA THR A 331 -13.55 14.61 5.79
C THR A 331 -12.34 14.49 4.86
N VAL A 332 -11.15 14.42 5.45
CA VAL A 332 -9.90 14.23 4.71
C VAL A 332 -9.39 12.81 4.91
N LEU A 333 -9.14 12.12 3.81
CA LEU A 333 -8.57 10.79 3.77
C LEU A 333 -7.20 10.83 3.08
N PHE A 334 -6.20 10.25 3.73
CA PHE A 334 -4.98 9.83 3.05
C PHE A 334 -5.16 8.39 2.59
N SER A 335 -4.65 8.03 1.41
CA SER A 335 -4.68 6.64 0.96
C SER A 335 -3.49 6.29 0.07
N PHE A 336 -3.16 5.02 0.02
CA PHE A 336 -2.14 4.48 -0.87
C PHE A 336 -2.55 3.12 -1.44
N SER A 337 -2.11 2.83 -2.66
CA SER A 337 -2.50 1.63 -3.40
C SER A 337 -1.41 1.15 -4.36
N ASP A 338 -1.52 -0.06 -4.84
CA ASP A 338 -0.64 -0.68 -5.84
C ASP A 338 -0.96 -0.26 -7.30
N ARG A 339 -1.78 0.78 -7.48
CA ARG A 339 -2.18 1.29 -8.81
C ARG A 339 -1.02 1.53 -9.78
N PRO A 340 0.14 2.10 -9.38
CA PRO A 340 1.24 2.33 -10.33
C PRO A 340 1.79 1.06 -10.97
N ILE A 341 1.94 -0.03 -10.21
CA ILE A 341 2.33 -1.33 -10.76
C ILE A 341 1.31 -1.80 -11.79
N GLN A 342 0.02 -1.76 -11.41
CA GLN A 342 -1.05 -2.21 -12.30
C GLN A 342 -1.14 -1.39 -13.57
N LEU A 343 -0.91 -0.06 -13.49
CA LEU A 343 -0.84 0.81 -14.67
C LEU A 343 0.37 0.46 -15.55
N ALA A 344 1.55 0.27 -14.95
CA ALA A 344 2.77 -0.09 -15.69
C ALA A 344 2.64 -1.43 -16.41
N LEU A 345 1.88 -2.36 -15.85
CA LEU A 345 1.62 -3.69 -16.43
C LEU A 345 0.32 -3.75 -17.27
N HIS A 346 -0.37 -2.62 -17.48
CA HIS A 346 -1.67 -2.53 -18.18
C HIS A 346 -2.79 -3.39 -17.55
N LEU A 347 -2.72 -3.67 -16.26
CA LEU A 347 -3.70 -4.49 -15.52
C LEU A 347 -4.80 -3.67 -14.86
N TRP A 348 -4.57 -2.38 -14.60
CA TRP A 348 -5.51 -1.55 -13.86
C TRP A 348 -6.84 -1.39 -14.60
N ARG A 349 -7.93 -1.65 -13.88
CA ARG A 349 -9.30 -1.48 -14.33
C ARG A 349 -10.12 -0.84 -13.22
N GLU A 350 -11.12 -0.06 -13.61
CA GLU A 350 -12.09 0.52 -12.67
C GLU A 350 -13.50 0.45 -13.25
N HIS A 351 -14.46 0.57 -12.36
CA HIS A 351 -15.88 0.63 -12.73
C HIS A 351 -16.60 1.58 -11.78
N GLU A 352 -17.40 2.48 -12.37
CA GLU A 352 -18.26 3.43 -11.68
C GLU A 352 -19.73 3.12 -11.95
N GLY A 353 -20.55 3.12 -10.87
CA GLY A 353 -21.99 2.87 -10.97
C GLY A 353 -22.42 1.49 -10.51
N ASP A 354 -23.71 1.19 -10.71
CA ASP A 354 -24.40 0.02 -10.13
C ASP A 354 -24.34 -1.25 -11.01
N ALA A 355 -23.70 -1.23 -12.16
CA ALA A 355 -23.64 -2.37 -13.08
C ALA A 355 -22.54 -3.37 -12.75
#